data_69e4e09818d8649f85c6f5481559e84c
#
_entry.id   69e4e09818d8649f85c6f5481559e84c
#
_cell.length_a   1.000
_cell.length_b   1.000
_cell.length_c   1.000
_cell.angle_alpha   90.00
_cell.angle_beta   90.00
_cell.angle_gamma   90.00
#
_symmetry.space_group_name_H-M   'P 1'
#
loop_
_entity.id
_entity.type
_entity.pdbx_description
1 polymer ?
#
loop_
_entity_poly.entity_id
_entity_poly.type
_entity_poly.pdbx_seq_one_letter_code
_entity_poly.pdbx_strand_id
1 'polypeptide(L)'
;MTLLLKLLLVPGLIALVTLAGRRFGPRLRGWLNALPLVAGPVLFFLALEQGDAFVARAAEATLAGLAAVAGFSVIYAWIAVARAWWVGVLVGWAAFAMLTVALQAVAWTATSGLALALAAFALAPFTLPLLPDAPIPAPAPTWDLPLRMGASVVLVLAVTGLAAWLGPRLSGAITPFPIATTILLAFTHAQQGAPAAVGFLRAFLPAMWSFAFFCFVLAVGVVPLGRGFAFALAIAVHLAVQGVVWLGLGIFASRESARRGPRAARRSG
;
A
#
# COMPACT_ATOMS: atom_id res chain seq x y z
N MET A 1 -4.09 18.51 14.75
CA MET A 1 -2.90 17.64 15.02
C MET A 1 -2.68 16.57 13.95
N THR A 2 -3.71 15.91 13.46
CA THR A 2 -3.62 14.84 12.44
C THR A 2 -3.01 15.28 11.10
N LEU A 3 -3.26 16.50 10.62
CA LEU A 3 -2.66 17.00 9.36
C LEU A 3 -1.14 17.16 9.48
N LEU A 4 -0.67 17.82 10.56
CA LEU A 4 0.77 18.00 10.80
C LEU A 4 1.50 16.65 10.88
N LEU A 5 0.88 15.67 11.56
CA LEU A 5 1.39 14.32 11.67
C LEU A 5 1.52 13.66 10.27
N LYS A 6 0.49 13.77 9.42
CA LYS A 6 0.54 13.25 8.05
C LYS A 6 1.63 13.93 7.21
N LEU A 7 1.80 15.26 7.37
CA LEU A 7 2.82 16.03 6.66
C LEU A 7 4.26 15.67 7.04
N LEU A 8 4.48 15.12 8.22
CA LEU A 8 5.79 14.63 8.65
C LEU A 8 5.98 13.14 8.34
N LEU A 9 4.98 12.31 8.68
CA LEU A 9 5.09 10.85 8.54
C LEU A 9 5.11 10.37 7.09
N VAL A 10 4.27 10.95 6.21
CA VAL A 10 4.21 10.46 4.82
C VAL A 10 5.50 10.73 4.06
N PRO A 11 6.09 11.96 4.06
CA PRO A 11 7.39 12.20 3.44
C PRO A 11 8.51 11.39 4.09
N GLY A 12 8.50 11.25 5.43
CA GLY A 12 9.48 10.43 6.16
C GLY A 12 9.41 8.96 5.77
N LEU A 13 8.21 8.39 5.67
CA LEU A 13 8.00 7.03 5.16
C LEU A 13 8.51 6.87 3.71
N ILE A 14 8.18 7.81 2.85
CA ILE A 14 8.62 7.78 1.44
C ILE A 14 10.15 7.84 1.36
N ALA A 15 10.79 8.67 2.19
CA ALA A 15 12.25 8.71 2.28
C ALA A 15 12.83 7.36 2.72
N LEU A 16 12.30 6.79 3.81
CA LEU A 16 12.73 5.49 4.35
C LEU A 16 12.60 4.38 3.30
N VAL A 17 11.41 4.24 2.70
CA VAL A 17 11.11 3.19 1.71
C VAL A 17 11.92 3.40 0.43
N THR A 18 12.14 4.65 0.00
CA THR A 18 12.98 4.96 -1.16
C THR A 18 14.44 4.57 -0.92
N LEU A 19 15.01 4.98 0.21
CA LEU A 19 16.41 4.67 0.56
C LEU A 19 16.63 3.16 0.74
N ALA A 20 15.72 2.48 1.45
CA ALA A 20 15.76 1.03 1.59
C ALA A 20 15.66 0.33 0.22
N GLY A 21 14.76 0.81 -0.65
CA GLY A 21 14.59 0.27 -1.99
C GLY A 21 15.80 0.50 -2.91
N ARG A 22 16.54 1.61 -2.74
CA ARG A 22 17.81 1.86 -3.46
C ARG A 22 18.88 0.84 -3.07
N ARG A 23 18.93 0.46 -1.79
CA ARG A 23 19.95 -0.45 -1.27
C ARG A 23 19.59 -1.92 -1.48
N PHE A 24 18.31 -2.29 -1.35
CA PHE A 24 17.86 -3.69 -1.28
C PHE A 24 16.89 -4.09 -2.39
N GLY A 25 16.57 -3.17 -3.30
CA GLY A 25 15.76 -3.44 -4.49
C GLY A 25 14.24 -3.23 -4.34
N PRO A 26 13.48 -3.41 -5.46
CA PRO A 26 12.06 -3.07 -5.53
C PRO A 26 11.16 -3.98 -4.67
N ARG A 27 11.57 -5.23 -4.42
CA ARG A 27 10.81 -6.17 -3.57
C ARG A 27 10.70 -5.66 -2.13
N LEU A 28 11.85 -5.23 -1.54
CA LEU A 28 11.83 -4.67 -0.18
C LEU A 28 11.04 -3.36 -0.13
N ARG A 29 11.13 -2.54 -1.18
CA ARG A 29 10.35 -1.29 -1.28
C ARG A 29 8.85 -1.54 -1.22
N GLY A 30 8.33 -2.51 -2.01
CA GLY A 30 6.91 -2.88 -1.99
C GLY A 30 6.48 -3.43 -0.62
N TRP A 31 7.28 -4.31 -0.04
CA TRP A 31 7.02 -4.91 1.27
C TRP A 31 7.00 -3.85 2.40
N LEU A 32 7.97 -2.94 2.45
CA LEU A 32 8.01 -1.86 3.44
C LEU A 32 6.85 -0.88 3.31
N ASN A 33 6.33 -0.68 2.09
CA ASN A 33 5.19 0.23 1.87
C ASN A 33 3.88 -0.27 2.49
N ALA A 34 3.79 -1.55 2.84
CA ALA A 34 2.63 -2.11 3.55
C ALA A 34 2.67 -1.88 5.07
N LEU A 35 3.77 -1.38 5.63
CA LEU A 35 3.86 -1.07 7.05
C LEU A 35 2.89 0.07 7.43
N PRO A 36 2.20 -0.02 8.60
CA PRO A 36 1.22 0.98 9.04
C PRO A 36 1.90 2.22 9.65
N LEU A 37 3.04 2.65 9.11
CA LEU A 37 3.84 3.75 9.66
C LEU A 37 3.13 5.10 9.62
N VAL A 38 2.16 5.26 8.71
CA VAL A 38 1.31 6.46 8.65
C VAL A 38 -0.05 6.17 9.28
N ALA A 39 -0.71 5.09 8.87
CA ALA A 39 -2.06 4.77 9.31
C ALA A 39 -2.12 4.43 10.81
N GLY A 40 -1.12 3.72 11.34
CA GLY A 40 -1.05 3.36 12.76
C GLY A 40 -1.07 4.58 13.68
N PRO A 41 -0.09 5.50 13.59
CA PRO A 41 -0.11 6.72 14.37
C PRO A 41 -1.35 7.59 14.14
N VAL A 42 -1.84 7.72 12.89
CA VAL A 42 -3.06 8.50 12.60
C VAL A 42 -4.26 7.91 13.32
N LEU A 43 -4.48 6.59 13.26
CA LEU A 43 -5.57 5.93 13.97
C LEU A 43 -5.42 6.03 15.49
N PHE A 44 -4.17 5.97 16.01
CA PHE A 44 -3.92 6.13 17.45
C PHE A 44 -4.30 7.54 17.92
N PHE A 45 -3.91 8.58 17.22
CA PHE A 45 -4.30 9.95 17.55
C PHE A 45 -5.80 10.19 17.38
N LEU A 46 -6.43 9.59 16.38
CA LEU A 46 -7.89 9.61 16.25
C LEU A 46 -8.58 8.95 17.44
N ALA A 47 -8.00 7.87 17.99
CA ALA A 47 -8.52 7.25 19.21
C ALA A 47 -8.42 8.18 20.43
N LEU A 48 -7.37 9.01 20.50
CA LEU A 48 -7.23 10.02 21.55
C LEU A 48 -8.23 11.19 21.38
N GLU A 49 -8.50 11.60 20.15
CA GLU A 49 -9.34 12.77 19.85
C GLU A 49 -10.83 12.43 19.77
N GLN A 50 -11.20 11.29 19.17
CA GLN A 50 -12.57 10.90 18.82
C GLN A 50 -13.10 9.69 19.61
N GLY A 51 -12.22 9.03 20.37
CA GLY A 51 -12.54 7.85 21.17
C GLY A 51 -12.43 6.52 20.41
N ASP A 52 -12.43 5.43 21.18
CA ASP A 52 -12.13 4.09 20.71
C ASP A 52 -13.22 3.52 19.77
N ALA A 53 -14.50 3.84 20.04
CA ALA A 53 -15.60 3.43 19.17
C ALA A 53 -15.53 4.07 17.77
N PHE A 54 -15.01 5.29 17.67
CA PHE A 54 -14.76 5.93 16.37
C PHE A 54 -13.69 5.19 15.57
N VAL A 55 -12.57 4.84 16.23
CA VAL A 55 -11.48 4.12 15.57
C VAL A 55 -11.87 2.71 15.18
N ALA A 56 -12.67 2.01 16.00
CA ALA A 56 -13.22 0.71 15.62
C ALA A 56 -13.95 0.78 14.27
N ARG A 57 -14.90 1.74 14.14
CA ARG A 57 -15.64 1.96 12.89
C ARG A 57 -14.75 2.42 11.73
N ALA A 58 -13.76 3.26 11.99
CA ALA A 58 -12.82 3.71 10.96
C ALA A 58 -11.96 2.56 10.43
N ALA A 59 -11.49 1.69 11.32
CA ALA A 59 -10.72 0.49 10.96
C ALA A 59 -11.60 -0.52 10.18
N GLU A 60 -12.85 -0.71 10.57
CA GLU A 60 -13.82 -1.54 9.86
C GLU A 60 -14.09 -1.02 8.43
N ALA A 61 -14.35 0.28 8.29
CA ALA A 61 -14.53 0.90 6.97
C ALA A 61 -13.27 0.81 6.09
N THR A 62 -12.08 0.90 6.72
CA THR A 62 -10.81 0.74 6.02
C THR A 62 -10.67 -0.66 5.43
N LEU A 63 -11.10 -1.72 6.12
CA LEU A 63 -11.01 -3.10 5.63
C LEU A 63 -11.68 -3.28 4.26
N ALA A 64 -12.92 -2.81 4.10
CA ALA A 64 -13.60 -2.87 2.80
C ALA A 64 -12.87 -2.00 1.75
N GLY A 65 -12.40 -0.82 2.13
CA GLY A 65 -11.64 0.10 1.26
C GLY A 65 -10.32 -0.48 0.75
N LEU A 66 -9.72 -1.45 1.44
CA LEU A 66 -8.50 -2.12 0.98
C LEU A 66 -8.71 -2.89 -0.34
N ALA A 67 -9.91 -3.38 -0.62
CA ALA A 67 -10.22 -3.99 -1.92
C ALA A 67 -10.11 -2.97 -3.08
N ALA A 68 -10.46 -1.70 -2.84
CA ALA A 68 -10.25 -0.64 -3.82
C ALA A 68 -8.76 -0.35 -4.07
N VAL A 69 -7.89 -0.51 -3.05
CA VAL A 69 -6.43 -0.41 -3.22
C VAL A 69 -5.90 -1.56 -4.09
N ALA A 70 -6.42 -2.77 -3.93
CA ALA A 70 -6.07 -3.89 -4.80
C ALA A 70 -6.50 -3.62 -6.25
N GLY A 71 -7.70 -3.12 -6.47
CA GLY A 71 -8.21 -2.71 -7.79
C GLY A 71 -7.38 -1.60 -8.44
N PHE A 72 -7.06 -0.55 -7.68
CA PHE A 72 -6.09 0.48 -8.11
C PHE A 72 -4.79 -0.14 -8.62
N SER A 73 -4.22 -1.05 -7.84
CA SER A 73 -2.93 -1.67 -8.13
C SER A 73 -2.96 -2.49 -9.40
N VAL A 74 -4.00 -3.30 -9.59
CA VAL A 74 -4.18 -4.13 -10.80
C VAL A 74 -4.35 -3.26 -12.04
N ILE A 75 -5.25 -2.27 -11.98
CA ILE A 75 -5.52 -1.39 -13.12
C ILE A 75 -4.28 -0.56 -13.47
N TYR A 76 -3.60 -0.01 -12.46
CA TYR A 76 -2.33 0.67 -12.69
C TYR A 76 -1.32 -0.23 -13.41
N ALA A 77 -1.16 -1.48 -12.96
CA ALA A 77 -0.21 -2.42 -13.55
C ALA A 77 -0.46 -2.66 -15.05
N TRP A 78 -1.72 -2.84 -15.44
CA TRP A 78 -2.07 -3.02 -16.85
C TRP A 78 -1.87 -1.77 -17.70
N ILE A 79 -2.21 -0.60 -17.17
CA ILE A 79 -1.98 0.67 -17.85
C ILE A 79 -0.48 0.95 -18.01
N ALA A 80 0.31 0.60 -17.00
CA ALA A 80 1.76 0.82 -17.00
C ALA A 80 2.49 0.10 -18.13
N VAL A 81 1.96 -1.01 -18.64
CA VAL A 81 2.57 -1.76 -19.77
C VAL A 81 2.64 -0.94 -21.05
N ALA A 82 1.64 -0.11 -21.31
CA ALA A 82 1.47 0.57 -22.60
C ALA A 82 1.45 2.11 -22.51
N ARG A 83 1.37 2.67 -21.32
CA ARG A 83 1.17 4.11 -21.10
C ARG A 83 2.15 4.70 -20.09
N ALA A 84 2.31 6.03 -20.18
CA ALA A 84 3.14 6.77 -19.23
C ALA A 84 2.60 6.68 -17.79
N TRP A 85 3.48 6.86 -16.82
CA TRP A 85 3.19 6.76 -15.39
C TRP A 85 1.99 7.60 -14.92
N TRP A 86 1.84 8.81 -15.45
CA TRP A 86 0.74 9.73 -15.07
C TRP A 86 -0.64 9.22 -15.53
N VAL A 87 -0.71 8.53 -16.70
CA VAL A 87 -1.96 7.88 -17.16
C VAL A 87 -2.33 6.76 -16.19
N GLY A 88 -1.34 5.94 -15.77
CA GLY A 88 -1.53 4.90 -14.76
C GLY A 88 -2.07 5.46 -13.44
N VAL A 89 -1.54 6.60 -12.98
CA VAL A 89 -2.03 7.28 -11.77
C VAL A 89 -3.48 7.74 -11.94
N LEU A 90 -3.80 8.46 -13.01
CA LEU A 90 -5.15 9.01 -13.20
C LEU A 90 -6.21 7.91 -13.35
N VAL A 91 -5.94 6.90 -14.18
CA VAL A 91 -6.87 5.79 -14.39
C VAL A 91 -6.98 4.92 -13.13
N GLY A 92 -5.87 4.69 -12.43
CA GLY A 92 -5.86 4.00 -11.14
C GLY A 92 -6.66 4.74 -10.08
N TRP A 93 -6.55 6.05 -9.98
CA TRP A 93 -7.34 6.87 -9.05
C TRP A 93 -8.84 6.84 -9.39
N ALA A 94 -9.19 6.91 -10.68
CA ALA A 94 -10.58 6.77 -11.12
C ALA A 94 -11.15 5.40 -10.72
N ALA A 95 -10.39 4.33 -10.93
CA ALA A 95 -10.78 2.99 -10.51
C ALA A 95 -10.91 2.87 -8.99
N PHE A 96 -9.97 3.41 -8.22
CA PHE A 96 -10.06 3.47 -6.76
C PHE A 96 -11.34 4.19 -6.31
N ALA A 97 -11.63 5.36 -6.88
CA ALA A 97 -12.82 6.14 -6.54
C ALA A 97 -14.11 5.37 -6.86
N MET A 98 -14.21 4.79 -8.06
CA MET A 98 -15.38 4.00 -8.47
C MET A 98 -15.59 2.79 -7.57
N LEU A 99 -14.55 2.03 -7.28
CA LEU A 99 -14.62 0.87 -6.39
C LEU A 99 -14.98 1.29 -4.97
N THR A 100 -14.41 2.40 -4.46
CA THR A 100 -14.75 2.93 -3.14
C THR A 100 -16.22 3.31 -3.06
N VAL A 101 -16.77 4.00 -4.06
CA VAL A 101 -18.21 4.34 -4.11
C VAL A 101 -19.07 3.08 -4.16
N ALA A 102 -18.71 2.11 -5.01
CA ALA A 102 -19.46 0.85 -5.11
C ALA A 102 -19.45 0.06 -3.77
N LEU A 103 -18.30 0.01 -3.09
CA LEU A 103 -18.18 -0.67 -1.79
C LEU A 103 -18.97 0.04 -0.67
N GLN A 104 -19.17 1.35 -0.75
CA GLN A 104 -20.00 2.09 0.21
C GLN A 104 -21.50 1.76 0.11
N ALA A 105 -21.95 1.15 -0.99
CA ALA A 105 -23.34 0.71 -1.14
C ALA A 105 -23.68 -0.54 -0.29
N VAL A 106 -22.68 -1.19 0.29
CA VAL A 106 -22.82 -2.42 1.08
C VAL A 106 -22.42 -2.13 2.53
N ALA A 107 -23.19 -2.64 3.48
CA ALA A 107 -22.81 -2.60 4.89
C ALA A 107 -21.82 -3.74 5.18
N TRP A 108 -20.59 -3.37 5.48
CA TRP A 108 -19.50 -4.31 5.80
C TRP A 108 -19.36 -4.45 7.31
N THR A 109 -19.16 -5.68 7.79
CA THR A 109 -18.66 -5.97 9.13
C THR A 109 -17.16 -6.13 9.11
N ALA A 110 -16.51 -6.08 10.26
CA ALA A 110 -15.05 -6.30 10.34
C ALA A 110 -14.63 -7.64 9.70
N THR A 111 -15.43 -8.70 9.90
CA THR A 111 -15.14 -10.04 9.34
C THR A 111 -15.34 -10.11 7.83
N SER A 112 -16.45 -9.59 7.31
CA SER A 112 -16.71 -9.58 5.86
C SER A 112 -15.77 -8.64 5.12
N GLY A 113 -15.42 -7.49 5.71
CA GLY A 113 -14.42 -6.57 5.18
C GLY A 113 -13.02 -7.17 5.15
N LEU A 114 -12.62 -7.91 6.21
CA LEU A 114 -11.36 -8.66 6.21
C LEU A 114 -11.34 -9.73 5.12
N ALA A 115 -12.41 -10.55 5.02
CA ALA A 115 -12.50 -11.58 3.99
C ALA A 115 -12.38 -11.00 2.58
N LEU A 116 -13.06 -9.88 2.30
CA LEU A 116 -12.95 -9.17 1.04
C LEU A 116 -11.52 -8.68 0.76
N ALA A 117 -10.88 -8.03 1.75
CA ALA A 117 -9.51 -7.54 1.62
C ALA A 117 -8.52 -8.68 1.34
N LEU A 118 -8.60 -9.77 2.12
CA LEU A 118 -7.73 -10.93 1.94
C LEU A 118 -7.93 -11.58 0.57
N ALA A 119 -9.19 -11.76 0.13
CA ALA A 119 -9.50 -12.29 -1.21
C ALA A 119 -8.96 -11.38 -2.31
N ALA A 120 -9.17 -10.06 -2.21
CA ALA A 120 -8.68 -9.10 -3.20
C ALA A 120 -7.15 -9.14 -3.31
N PHE A 121 -6.43 -9.12 -2.18
CA PHE A 121 -4.96 -9.19 -2.19
C PHE A 121 -4.41 -10.59 -2.51
N ALA A 122 -5.17 -11.67 -2.29
CA ALA A 122 -4.79 -13.01 -2.74
C ALA A 122 -4.91 -13.15 -4.26
N LEU A 123 -5.99 -12.62 -4.85
CA LEU A 123 -6.27 -12.76 -6.29
C LEU A 123 -5.48 -11.77 -7.14
N ALA A 124 -5.31 -10.53 -6.67
CA ALA A 124 -4.67 -9.46 -7.44
C ALA A 124 -3.28 -9.82 -8.01
N PRO A 125 -2.35 -10.48 -7.30
CA PRO A 125 -1.04 -10.86 -7.85
C PRO A 125 -1.11 -11.76 -9.07
N PHE A 126 -2.14 -12.62 -9.18
CA PHE A 126 -2.34 -13.53 -10.32
C PHE A 126 -2.87 -12.82 -11.57
N THR A 127 -3.47 -11.65 -11.40
CA THR A 127 -3.99 -10.83 -12.51
C THR A 127 -2.98 -9.81 -13.03
N LEU A 128 -1.82 -9.66 -12.38
CA LEU A 128 -0.78 -8.72 -12.83
C LEU A 128 -0.14 -9.18 -14.15
N PRO A 129 0.20 -8.24 -15.07
CA PRO A 129 0.86 -8.56 -16.32
C PRO A 129 2.21 -9.24 -16.06
N LEU A 130 2.52 -10.29 -16.85
CA LEU A 130 3.81 -10.96 -16.81
C LEU A 130 4.80 -10.13 -17.62
N LEU A 131 5.78 -9.55 -16.96
CA LEU A 131 6.84 -8.74 -17.57
C LEU A 131 8.21 -9.36 -17.25
N PRO A 132 9.22 -9.11 -18.12
CA PRO A 132 10.60 -9.46 -17.82
C PRO A 132 11.05 -8.85 -16.49
N ASP A 133 12.11 -9.39 -15.90
CA ASP A 133 12.71 -8.79 -14.71
C ASP A 133 13.13 -7.35 -15.01
N ALA A 134 12.92 -6.47 -14.02
CA ALA A 134 13.32 -5.08 -14.17
C ALA A 134 14.83 -4.98 -14.35
N PRO A 135 15.32 -4.13 -15.23
CA PRO A 135 16.74 -3.84 -15.37
C PRO A 135 17.32 -3.39 -14.02
N ILE A 136 18.63 -3.60 -13.84
CA ILE A 136 19.35 -3.07 -12.67
C ILE A 136 19.13 -1.55 -12.66
N PRO A 137 18.60 -0.97 -11.58
CA PRO A 137 18.30 0.44 -11.54
C PRO A 137 19.58 1.27 -11.71
N ALA A 138 19.56 2.25 -12.63
CA ALA A 138 20.58 3.27 -12.66
C ALA A 138 20.59 4.08 -11.35
N PRO A 139 21.73 4.67 -10.95
CA PRO A 139 21.81 5.54 -9.79
C PRO A 139 20.73 6.63 -9.88
N ALA A 140 19.92 6.74 -8.84
CA ALA A 140 18.86 7.74 -8.82
C ALA A 140 19.47 9.15 -8.71
N PRO A 141 18.93 10.15 -9.44
CA PRO A 141 19.38 11.53 -9.35
C PRO A 141 19.25 12.08 -7.92
N THR A 142 20.06 13.06 -7.56
CA THR A 142 20.03 13.68 -6.21
C THR A 142 18.71 14.35 -5.89
N TRP A 143 18.02 14.88 -6.90
CA TRP A 143 16.70 15.51 -6.76
C TRP A 143 15.54 14.52 -6.56
N ASP A 144 15.73 13.21 -6.81
CA ASP A 144 14.65 12.22 -6.75
C ASP A 144 14.00 12.17 -5.37
N LEU A 145 14.79 12.08 -4.30
CA LEU A 145 14.26 11.97 -2.93
C LEU A 145 13.51 13.23 -2.49
N PRO A 146 14.07 14.45 -2.60
CA PRO A 146 13.36 15.68 -2.29
C PRO A 146 12.06 15.83 -3.10
N LEU A 147 12.07 15.48 -4.38
CA LEU A 147 10.88 15.60 -5.22
C LEU A 147 9.77 14.61 -4.81
N ARG A 148 10.10 13.37 -4.43
CA ARG A 148 9.14 12.41 -3.87
C ARG A 148 8.53 12.92 -2.57
N MET A 149 9.35 13.46 -1.68
CA MET A 149 8.88 14.04 -0.42
C MET A 149 7.97 15.25 -0.68
N GLY A 150 8.37 16.18 -1.54
CA GLY A 150 7.55 17.33 -1.93
C GLY A 150 6.22 16.93 -2.59
N ALA A 151 6.27 16.00 -3.55
CA ALA A 151 5.07 15.46 -4.19
C ALA A 151 4.11 14.80 -3.18
N SER A 152 4.65 14.14 -2.15
CA SER A 152 3.82 13.54 -1.10
C SER A 152 3.13 14.59 -0.21
N VAL A 153 3.82 15.67 0.10
CA VAL A 153 3.22 16.79 0.83
C VAL A 153 2.07 17.39 0.03
N VAL A 154 2.29 17.68 -1.26
CA VAL A 154 1.24 18.22 -2.15
C VAL A 154 0.05 17.26 -2.21
N LEU A 155 0.29 15.95 -2.36
CA LEU A 155 -0.79 14.97 -2.43
C LEU A 155 -1.54 14.82 -1.11
N VAL A 156 -0.85 14.84 0.04
CA VAL A 156 -1.48 14.84 1.37
C VAL A 156 -2.39 16.07 1.53
N LEU A 157 -1.92 17.26 1.17
CA LEU A 157 -2.71 18.49 1.26
C LEU A 157 -3.91 18.44 0.32
N ALA A 158 -3.73 18.01 -0.93
CA ALA A 158 -4.81 17.89 -1.91
C ALA A 158 -5.89 16.89 -1.46
N VAL A 159 -5.50 15.69 -1.02
CA VAL A 159 -6.45 14.66 -0.56
C VAL A 159 -7.16 15.10 0.73
N THR A 160 -6.43 15.71 1.67
CA THR A 160 -7.02 16.18 2.93
C THR A 160 -7.96 17.39 2.70
N GLY A 161 -7.58 18.31 1.82
CA GLY A 161 -8.42 19.44 1.43
C GLY A 161 -9.68 18.97 0.70
N LEU A 162 -9.56 18.03 -0.24
CA LEU A 162 -10.70 17.44 -0.94
C LEU A 162 -11.65 16.71 0.03
N ALA A 163 -11.10 15.94 0.97
CA ALA A 163 -11.89 15.26 1.99
C ALA A 163 -12.70 16.24 2.86
N ALA A 164 -12.09 17.35 3.24
CA ALA A 164 -12.77 18.39 4.02
C ALA A 164 -13.92 19.04 3.22
N TRP A 165 -13.77 19.16 1.91
CA TRP A 165 -14.78 19.76 1.01
C TRP A 165 -15.95 18.81 0.73
N LEU A 166 -15.69 17.49 0.65
CA LEU A 166 -16.69 16.46 0.35
C LEU A 166 -17.58 16.08 1.54
N GLY A 167 -17.24 16.55 2.75
CA GLY A 167 -18.00 16.32 3.96
C GLY A 167 -17.76 14.94 4.62
N PRO A 168 -18.38 14.69 5.79
CA PRO A 168 -18.03 13.54 6.66
C PRO A 168 -18.24 12.15 6.03
N ARG A 169 -19.27 12.00 5.21
CA ARG A 169 -19.59 10.70 4.56
C ARG A 169 -18.52 10.25 3.57
N LEU A 170 -18.04 11.17 2.71
CA LEU A 170 -17.06 10.85 1.67
C LEU A 170 -15.63 10.93 2.20
N SER A 171 -15.36 11.71 3.25
CA SER A 171 -14.02 11.76 3.86
C SER A 171 -13.59 10.44 4.46
N GLY A 172 -14.53 9.66 5.06
CA GLY A 172 -14.26 8.29 5.53
C GLY A 172 -13.87 7.34 4.39
N ALA A 173 -14.50 7.47 3.24
CA ALA A 173 -14.22 6.67 2.04
C ALA A 173 -12.83 6.94 1.44
N ILE A 174 -12.29 8.14 1.63
CA ILE A 174 -10.95 8.54 1.13
C ILE A 174 -9.82 8.12 2.09
N THR A 175 -10.14 7.70 3.32
CA THR A 175 -9.11 7.31 4.31
C THR A 175 -8.11 6.28 3.80
N PRO A 176 -8.49 5.19 3.09
CA PRO A 176 -7.55 4.22 2.53
C PRO A 176 -6.88 4.68 1.22
N PHE A 177 -7.03 5.95 0.80
CA PHE A 177 -6.42 6.44 -0.44
C PHE A 177 -4.90 6.20 -0.45
N PRO A 178 -4.36 5.56 -1.51
CA PRO A 178 -3.00 5.05 -1.51
C PRO A 178 -1.95 6.14 -1.80
N ILE A 179 -1.84 7.17 -0.94
CA ILE A 179 -0.93 8.32 -1.15
C ILE A 179 0.52 7.85 -1.33
N ALA A 180 1.06 7.13 -0.34
CA ALA A 180 2.45 6.68 -0.37
C ALA A 180 2.69 5.72 -1.54
N THR A 181 1.77 4.78 -1.77
CA THR A 181 1.84 3.83 -2.88
C THR A 181 1.84 4.55 -4.22
N THR A 182 0.99 5.56 -4.40
CA THR A 182 0.94 6.36 -5.64
C THR A 182 2.28 7.02 -5.94
N ILE A 183 2.87 7.71 -4.96
CA ILE A 183 4.16 8.39 -5.14
C ILE A 183 5.27 7.39 -5.44
N LEU A 184 5.41 6.34 -4.64
CA LEU A 184 6.45 5.34 -4.84
C LEU A 184 6.31 4.63 -6.19
N LEU A 185 5.09 4.30 -6.57
CA LEU A 185 4.79 3.61 -7.82
C LEU A 185 5.01 4.51 -9.04
N ALA A 186 4.49 5.75 -9.03
CA ALA A 186 4.66 6.72 -10.11
C ALA A 186 6.13 7.01 -10.40
N PHE A 187 6.92 7.29 -9.37
CA PHE A 187 8.35 7.54 -9.54
C PHE A 187 9.13 6.28 -9.95
N THR A 188 8.75 5.11 -9.45
CA THR A 188 9.36 3.85 -9.89
C THR A 188 9.07 3.60 -11.36
N HIS A 189 7.83 3.81 -11.81
CA HIS A 189 7.46 3.68 -13.21
C HIS A 189 8.16 4.71 -14.10
N ALA A 190 8.17 5.98 -13.70
CA ALA A 190 8.80 7.06 -14.46
C ALA A 190 10.31 6.84 -14.67
N GLN A 191 11.00 6.28 -13.68
CA GLN A 191 12.48 6.16 -13.72
C GLN A 191 12.98 4.77 -14.13
N GLN A 192 12.22 3.72 -13.85
CA GLN A 192 12.66 2.33 -14.03
C GLN A 192 11.73 1.53 -14.95
N GLY A 193 10.63 2.16 -15.42
CA GLY A 193 9.68 1.56 -16.35
C GLY A 193 8.67 0.60 -15.73
N ALA A 194 7.81 0.07 -16.58
CA ALA A 194 6.72 -0.82 -16.20
C ALA A 194 7.17 -2.10 -15.45
N PRO A 195 8.27 -2.78 -15.84
CA PRO A 195 8.71 -3.98 -15.11
C PRO A 195 8.99 -3.71 -13.63
N ALA A 196 9.63 -2.59 -13.30
CA ALA A 196 9.92 -2.22 -11.93
C ALA A 196 8.65 -1.84 -11.14
N ALA A 197 7.71 -1.14 -11.79
CA ALA A 197 6.43 -0.80 -11.19
C ALA A 197 5.58 -2.05 -10.89
N VAL A 198 5.49 -2.99 -11.83
CA VAL A 198 4.78 -4.26 -11.61
C VAL A 198 5.49 -5.12 -10.56
N GLY A 199 6.83 -5.15 -10.57
CA GLY A 199 7.63 -5.83 -9.55
C GLY A 199 7.39 -5.26 -8.13
N PHE A 200 7.25 -3.94 -8.00
CA PHE A 200 6.83 -3.30 -6.75
C PHE A 200 5.46 -3.79 -6.30
N LEU A 201 4.47 -3.80 -7.20
CA LEU A 201 3.10 -4.24 -6.88
C LEU A 201 3.01 -5.71 -6.51
N ARG A 202 3.82 -6.59 -7.15
CA ARG A 202 3.91 -8.02 -6.80
C ARG A 202 4.37 -8.27 -5.36
N ALA A 203 5.21 -7.39 -4.81
CA ALA A 203 5.64 -7.47 -3.42
C ALA A 203 4.68 -6.73 -2.47
N PHE A 204 4.08 -5.63 -2.93
CA PHE A 204 3.16 -4.81 -2.14
C PHE A 204 1.85 -5.52 -1.84
N LEU A 205 1.21 -6.13 -2.86
CA LEU A 205 -0.12 -6.73 -2.72
C LEU A 205 -0.19 -7.83 -1.65
N PRO A 206 0.69 -8.86 -1.64
CA PRO A 206 0.65 -9.85 -0.56
C PRO A 206 1.04 -9.26 0.80
N ALA A 207 1.91 -8.24 0.85
CA ALA A 207 2.29 -7.58 2.08
C ALA A 207 1.10 -6.83 2.74
N MET A 208 0.11 -6.38 1.95
CA MET A 208 -1.09 -5.71 2.46
C MET A 208 -2.00 -6.61 3.33
N TRP A 209 -1.80 -7.92 3.31
CA TRP A 209 -2.46 -8.82 4.27
C TRP A 209 -2.16 -8.42 5.71
N SER A 210 -0.92 -8.07 6.00
CA SER A 210 -0.53 -7.64 7.35
C SER A 210 -1.28 -6.38 7.79
N PHE A 211 -1.49 -5.44 6.85
CA PHE A 211 -2.25 -4.23 7.14
C PHE A 211 -3.76 -4.51 7.31
N ALA A 212 -4.31 -5.45 6.55
CA ALA A 212 -5.69 -5.91 6.75
C ALA A 212 -5.88 -6.50 8.15
N PHE A 213 -4.98 -7.36 8.62
CA PHE A 213 -5.03 -7.90 9.98
C PHE A 213 -4.82 -6.82 11.05
N PHE A 214 -3.96 -5.84 10.83
CA PHE A 214 -3.81 -4.68 11.72
C PHE A 214 -5.16 -3.94 11.89
N CYS A 215 -5.82 -3.61 10.78
CA CYS A 215 -7.13 -2.95 10.83
C CYS A 215 -8.19 -3.84 11.49
N PHE A 216 -8.20 -5.14 11.23
CA PHE A 216 -9.13 -6.07 11.84
C PHE A 216 -9.00 -6.13 13.36
N VAL A 217 -7.76 -6.25 13.87
CA VAL A 217 -7.52 -6.26 15.33
C VAL A 217 -7.99 -4.96 15.96
N LEU A 218 -7.77 -3.81 15.32
CA LEU A 218 -8.30 -2.54 15.83
C LEU A 218 -9.83 -2.49 15.77
N ALA A 219 -10.45 -2.95 14.68
CA ALA A 219 -11.89 -2.91 14.51
C ALA A 219 -12.64 -3.70 15.62
N VAL A 220 -12.11 -4.87 15.97
CA VAL A 220 -12.78 -5.75 16.97
C VAL A 220 -12.22 -5.60 18.37
N GLY A 221 -10.98 -5.14 18.53
CA GLY A 221 -10.23 -5.17 19.80
C GLY A 221 -10.16 -3.85 20.55
N VAL A 222 -10.22 -2.69 19.86
CA VAL A 222 -9.92 -1.41 20.52
C VAL A 222 -10.92 -1.05 21.61
N VAL A 223 -12.19 -1.41 21.46
CA VAL A 223 -13.22 -1.14 22.46
C VAL A 223 -13.15 -2.12 23.65
N PRO A 224 -13.13 -3.46 23.46
CA PRO A 224 -13.13 -4.40 24.59
C PRO A 224 -11.78 -4.52 25.30
N LEU A 225 -10.65 -4.34 24.61
CA LEU A 225 -9.31 -4.56 25.17
C LEU A 225 -8.65 -3.25 25.65
N GLY A 226 -9.26 -2.12 25.32
CA GLY A 226 -8.67 -0.81 25.53
C GLY A 226 -7.55 -0.46 24.53
N ARG A 227 -7.39 0.84 24.32
CA ARG A 227 -6.53 1.45 23.30
C ARG A 227 -5.11 0.92 23.29
N GLY A 228 -4.41 0.98 24.44
CA GLY A 228 -3.00 0.63 24.51
C GLY A 228 -2.74 -0.82 24.11
N PHE A 229 -3.51 -1.76 24.66
CA PHE A 229 -3.34 -3.17 24.38
C PHE A 229 -3.76 -3.54 22.94
N ALA A 230 -4.87 -2.97 22.45
CA ALA A 230 -5.33 -3.24 21.09
C ALA A 230 -4.34 -2.77 20.02
N PHE A 231 -3.73 -1.59 20.18
CA PHE A 231 -2.69 -1.11 19.25
C PHE A 231 -1.41 -1.95 19.33
N ALA A 232 -0.97 -2.31 20.54
CA ALA A 232 0.18 -3.20 20.70
C ALA A 232 -0.06 -4.56 20.05
N LEU A 233 -1.23 -5.15 20.26
CA LEU A 233 -1.63 -6.42 19.63
C LEU A 233 -1.72 -6.29 18.10
N ALA A 234 -2.31 -5.20 17.59
CA ALA A 234 -2.41 -4.96 16.15
C ALA A 234 -1.03 -4.84 15.50
N ILE A 235 -0.07 -4.16 16.13
CA ILE A 235 1.32 -4.07 15.66
C ILE A 235 1.98 -5.45 15.71
N ALA A 236 1.83 -6.22 16.79
CA ALA A 236 2.40 -7.55 16.92
C ALA A 236 1.89 -8.51 15.84
N VAL A 237 0.56 -8.53 15.62
CA VAL A 237 -0.07 -9.34 14.57
C VAL A 237 0.40 -8.89 13.19
N HIS A 238 0.45 -7.57 12.95
CA HIS A 238 0.97 -7.03 11.68
C HIS A 238 2.40 -7.52 11.42
N LEU A 239 3.31 -7.37 12.37
CA LEU A 239 4.72 -7.79 12.21
C LEU A 239 4.85 -9.31 11.99
N ALA A 240 4.04 -10.11 12.69
CA ALA A 240 4.03 -11.56 12.52
C ALA A 240 3.58 -11.95 11.10
N VAL A 241 2.47 -11.41 10.62
CA VAL A 241 1.97 -11.66 9.26
C VAL A 241 2.95 -11.14 8.21
N GLN A 242 3.51 -9.95 8.43
CA GLN A 242 4.50 -9.34 7.55
C GLN A 242 5.76 -10.24 7.43
N GLY A 243 6.21 -10.82 8.54
CA GLY A 243 7.32 -11.78 8.56
C GLY A 243 7.01 -13.05 7.76
N VAL A 244 5.82 -13.63 7.94
CA VAL A 244 5.37 -14.81 7.18
C VAL A 244 5.32 -14.52 5.69
N VAL A 245 4.77 -13.38 5.29
CA VAL A 245 4.73 -12.96 3.88
C VAL A 245 6.13 -12.80 3.31
N TRP A 246 7.06 -12.22 4.06
CA TRP A 246 8.45 -12.06 3.63
C TRP A 246 9.14 -13.41 3.39
N LEU A 247 8.98 -14.35 4.32
CA LEU A 247 9.51 -15.71 4.18
C LEU A 247 8.91 -16.41 2.96
N GLY A 248 7.58 -16.29 2.76
CA GLY A 248 6.89 -16.82 1.59
C GLY A 248 7.45 -16.26 0.28
N LEU A 249 7.60 -14.95 0.16
CA LEU A 249 8.18 -14.30 -1.02
C LEU A 249 9.63 -14.74 -1.27
N GLY A 250 10.43 -14.97 -0.22
CA GLY A 250 11.78 -15.49 -0.32
C GLY A 250 11.84 -16.92 -0.88
N ILE A 251 10.97 -17.81 -0.40
CA ILE A 251 10.88 -19.19 -0.85
C ILE A 251 10.46 -19.27 -2.33
N PHE A 252 9.47 -18.45 -2.75
CA PHE A 252 9.05 -18.39 -4.16
C PHE A 252 10.19 -17.93 -5.07
N ALA A 253 10.94 -16.89 -4.68
CA ALA A 253 12.08 -16.40 -5.45
C ALA A 253 13.19 -17.45 -5.61
N SER A 254 13.48 -18.20 -4.55
CA SER A 254 14.49 -19.27 -4.58
C SER A 254 14.09 -20.43 -5.48
N ARG A 255 12.82 -20.81 -5.47
CA ARG A 255 12.29 -21.86 -6.34
C ARG A 255 12.28 -21.46 -7.82
N GLU A 256 12.01 -20.22 -8.11
CA GLU A 256 12.00 -19.71 -9.48
C GLU A 256 13.42 -19.63 -10.06
N SER A 257 14.42 -19.20 -9.27
CA SER A 257 15.82 -19.23 -9.67
C SER A 257 16.36 -20.66 -9.85
N ALA A 258 15.94 -21.60 -9.01
CA ALA A 258 16.29 -23.03 -9.18
C ALA A 258 15.66 -23.64 -10.43
N ARG A 259 14.44 -23.26 -10.81
CA ARG A 259 13.78 -23.71 -12.05
C ARG A 259 14.39 -23.11 -13.33
N ARG A 260 14.92 -21.89 -13.26
CA ARG A 260 15.59 -21.22 -14.38
C ARG A 260 17.01 -21.79 -14.64
N GLY A 261 17.57 -22.69 -13.81
CA GLY A 261 18.80 -23.51 -13.96
C GLY A 261 19.89 -22.96 -14.91
N PRO A 262 21.09 -23.49 -14.97
CA PRO A 262 22.25 -22.88 -15.67
C PRO A 262 22.16 -22.88 -17.21
N ARG A 263 20.95 -22.83 -17.80
CA ARG A 263 20.76 -22.75 -19.26
C ARG A 263 21.15 -21.41 -19.91
N ALA A 264 21.31 -20.35 -19.14
CA ALA A 264 21.67 -19.01 -19.66
C ALA A 264 23.18 -18.86 -19.94
N ALA A 265 24.04 -19.60 -19.26
CA ALA A 265 25.52 -19.50 -19.41
C ALA A 265 26.08 -20.23 -20.64
N ARG A 266 25.28 -21.02 -21.38
CA ARG A 266 25.75 -21.78 -22.58
C ARG A 266 25.43 -21.10 -23.93
N ARG A 267 24.87 -19.88 -23.96
CA ARG A 267 24.58 -19.17 -25.21
C ARG A 267 25.48 -17.98 -25.50
N SER A 268 26.54 -17.75 -24.72
CA SER A 268 27.56 -16.72 -24.93
C SER A 268 28.99 -17.30 -25.00
N GLY A 269 29.11 -18.50 -25.56
CA GLY A 269 30.38 -19.08 -25.98
C GLY A 269 30.39 -19.32 -27.47
#